data_aeb374586c54c9cf0b0ceaba3652ea0e
#
_entry.id   aeb374586c54c9cf0b0ceaba3652ea0e
#
_cell.length_a   1.000
_cell.length_b   1.000
_cell.length_c   1.000
_cell.angle_alpha   90.00
_cell.angle_beta   90.00
_cell.angle_gamma   90.00
#
_symmetry.space_group_name_H-M   'P 1'
#
loop_
_entity.id
_entity.type
_entity.pdbx_description
1 polymer ?
#
loop_
_entity_poly.entity_id
_entity_poly.type
_entity_poly.pdbx_seq_one_letter_code
_entity_poly.pdbx_strand_id
1 'polypeptide(L)'
;MRRLVVALGLALAGLAPAQAHKPSDSYLAISVSDDKVTGQWDIALRDLDFAIGLDGDGNGAITWGEVRAKHAEIAAYALARLAIRSDGAACSIEPGAQQIDDHTDGAYTVLPLAIRCAKTPERLAIAIDYNLFADLDPQHRGLLKLQALGQTRTAVLGPQAPTQSFELKAVSRWAQFVAYAREGVWHIWIGFDHILFLLSLLLPAVLLWRGRQGQQWQPAETFRQAFVDVFKIVTAFTLAHSITLSLATLGFVSLPSRWVESAIAASVVLAALNNVWPLLHRRRWMVAFGFGLIHGFGFASVLVDLGLPREALALALVGFNLGVEVGQLAIVAVFLPLAFALRRTVFYRRAVMVGGSLLIAALAGVWLIERVFVVKLIGF
;
A
#
# COMPACT_ATOMS: atom_id res chain seq x y z
N MET A 1 -33.18 -18.07 -13.39
CA MET A 1 -32.34 -16.94 -13.80
C MET A 1 -32.97 -15.57 -13.52
N ARG A 2 -34.17 -15.23 -14.00
CA ARG A 2 -34.80 -13.90 -13.78
C ARG A 2 -34.98 -13.53 -12.30
N ARG A 3 -35.35 -14.47 -11.42
CA ARG A 3 -35.54 -14.21 -9.97
C ARG A 3 -34.20 -13.99 -9.22
N LEU A 4 -33.11 -14.59 -9.69
CA LEU A 4 -31.76 -14.36 -9.12
C LEU A 4 -31.21 -12.99 -9.49
N VAL A 5 -31.46 -12.52 -10.71
CA VAL A 5 -31.03 -11.20 -11.20
C VAL A 5 -31.80 -10.09 -10.46
N VAL A 6 -33.10 -10.29 -10.20
CA VAL A 6 -33.92 -9.34 -9.43
C VAL A 6 -33.50 -9.30 -7.95
N ALA A 7 -33.20 -10.45 -7.34
CA ALA A 7 -32.71 -10.50 -5.95
C ALA A 7 -31.32 -9.85 -5.80
N LEU A 8 -30.43 -10.03 -6.78
CA LEU A 8 -29.11 -9.39 -6.80
C LEU A 8 -29.24 -7.88 -7.02
N GLY A 9 -30.18 -7.44 -7.89
CA GLY A 9 -30.46 -6.02 -8.13
C GLY A 9 -31.07 -5.31 -6.90
N LEU A 10 -31.92 -6.00 -6.13
CA LEU A 10 -32.48 -5.45 -4.89
C LEU A 10 -31.49 -5.44 -3.72
N ALA A 11 -30.55 -6.39 -3.67
CA ALA A 11 -29.46 -6.38 -2.69
C ALA A 11 -28.45 -5.25 -2.94
N LEU A 12 -28.22 -4.87 -4.21
CA LEU A 12 -27.36 -3.75 -4.59
C LEU A 12 -28.02 -2.37 -4.40
N ALA A 13 -29.36 -2.29 -4.42
CA ALA A 13 -30.08 -1.02 -4.26
C ALA A 13 -30.19 -0.53 -2.78
N GLY A 14 -29.79 -1.35 -1.81
CA GLY A 14 -29.81 -1.00 -0.38
C GLY A 14 -28.48 -0.49 0.18
N LEU A 15 -27.43 -0.37 -0.64
CA LEU A 15 -26.13 0.11 -0.19
C LEU A 15 -26.13 1.65 -0.28
N ALA A 16 -26.22 2.32 0.86
CA ALA A 16 -25.97 3.76 0.95
C ALA A 16 -24.54 4.06 0.45
N PRO A 17 -24.32 5.14 -0.30
CA PRO A 17 -22.99 5.51 -0.76
C PRO A 17 -22.11 5.84 0.45
N ALA A 18 -21.18 4.95 0.79
CA ALA A 18 -20.10 5.23 1.69
C ALA A 18 -18.93 5.77 0.85
N GLN A 19 -18.36 6.90 1.22
CA GLN A 19 -17.22 7.49 0.50
C GLN A 19 -15.98 6.60 0.67
N ALA A 20 -15.39 6.19 -0.45
CA ALA A 20 -14.12 5.44 -0.44
C ALA A 20 -12.98 6.43 -0.25
N HIS A 21 -12.43 6.50 0.96
CA HIS A 21 -11.14 7.15 1.15
C HIS A 21 -10.02 6.18 0.77
N LYS A 22 -9.01 6.69 0.04
CA LYS A 22 -7.70 6.06 -0.04
C LYS A 22 -7.19 5.85 1.40
N PRO A 23 -6.39 4.80 1.69
CA PRO A 23 -5.75 4.69 2.98
C PRO A 23 -5.13 6.04 3.34
N SER A 24 -5.46 6.53 4.53
CA SER A 24 -5.01 7.82 5.01
C SER A 24 -3.52 7.74 5.32
N ASP A 25 -2.73 8.60 4.71
CA ASP A 25 -1.30 8.72 4.97
C ASP A 25 -0.99 10.13 5.50
N SER A 26 -0.03 10.25 6.41
CA SER A 26 0.61 11.51 6.76
C SER A 26 2.12 11.35 6.76
N TYR A 27 2.85 12.45 6.60
CA TYR A 27 4.30 12.42 6.48
C TYR A 27 4.92 13.22 7.61
N LEU A 28 5.66 12.54 8.50
CA LEU A 28 6.35 13.15 9.63
C LEU A 28 7.86 13.11 9.37
N ALA A 29 8.45 14.25 9.06
CA ALA A 29 9.88 14.40 8.94
C ALA A 29 10.45 14.99 10.24
N ILE A 30 11.46 14.34 10.83
CA ILE A 30 12.19 14.84 12.00
C ILE A 30 13.67 14.91 11.66
N SER A 31 14.28 16.05 11.89
CA SER A 31 15.71 16.28 11.69
C SER A 31 16.38 16.61 13.03
N VAL A 32 17.40 15.82 13.36
CA VAL A 32 18.24 16.03 14.54
C VAL A 32 19.59 16.53 14.08
N SER A 33 19.93 17.75 14.38
CA SER A 33 21.25 18.36 14.22
C SER A 33 21.82 18.69 15.58
N ASP A 34 23.13 19.02 15.64
CA ASP A 34 23.95 19.10 16.87
C ASP A 34 23.27 19.74 18.08
N ASP A 35 22.46 20.79 17.88
CA ASP A 35 21.79 21.51 18.97
C ASP A 35 20.26 21.63 18.80
N LYS A 36 19.67 21.11 17.71
CA LYS A 36 18.28 21.35 17.38
C LYS A 36 17.57 20.10 16.87
N VAL A 37 16.39 19.90 17.37
CA VAL A 37 15.43 18.96 16.77
C VAL A 37 14.34 19.77 16.11
N THR A 38 14.13 19.55 14.82
CA THR A 38 13.08 20.19 14.04
C THR A 38 12.22 19.12 13.39
N GLY A 39 10.98 19.44 13.12
CA GLY A 39 10.07 18.54 12.42
C GLY A 39 9.25 19.28 11.37
N GLN A 40 8.65 18.51 10.50
CA GLN A 40 7.60 18.91 9.59
C GLN A 40 6.59 17.78 9.56
N TRP A 41 5.32 18.13 9.67
CA TRP A 41 4.24 17.17 9.63
C TRP A 41 3.21 17.55 8.58
N ASP A 42 3.13 16.76 7.52
CA ASP A 42 2.21 16.95 6.43
C ASP A 42 1.01 16.04 6.65
N ILE A 43 -0.18 16.62 6.77
CA ILE A 43 -1.43 15.93 7.09
C ILE A 43 -2.46 16.25 5.99
N ALA A 44 -3.06 15.21 5.41
CA ALA A 44 -4.02 15.35 4.33
C ALA A 44 -5.23 16.20 4.76
N LEU A 45 -5.57 17.21 3.97
CA LEU A 45 -6.70 18.12 4.27
C LEU A 45 -8.03 17.36 4.30
N ARG A 46 -8.23 16.40 3.43
CA ARG A 46 -9.45 15.57 3.39
C ARG A 46 -9.67 14.80 4.68
N ASP A 47 -8.58 14.29 5.29
CA ASP A 47 -8.66 13.47 6.51
C ASP A 47 -8.89 14.37 7.73
N LEU A 48 -8.30 15.58 7.72
CA LEU A 48 -8.60 16.61 8.72
C LEU A 48 -10.02 17.13 8.60
N ASP A 49 -10.54 17.31 7.39
CA ASP A 49 -11.93 17.69 7.17
C ASP A 49 -12.89 16.67 7.78
N PHE A 50 -12.64 15.40 7.52
CA PHE A 50 -13.42 14.32 8.14
C PHE A 50 -13.34 14.33 9.66
N ALA A 51 -12.17 14.66 10.24
CA ALA A 51 -11.92 14.61 11.68
C ALA A 51 -12.47 15.83 12.43
N ILE A 52 -12.32 17.03 11.88
CA ILE A 52 -12.63 18.31 12.56
C ILE A 52 -13.46 19.30 11.73
N GLY A 53 -13.88 18.91 10.50
CA GLY A 53 -14.74 19.72 9.62
C GLY A 53 -14.05 21.00 9.15
N LEU A 54 -13.21 20.93 8.12
CA LEU A 54 -12.51 22.09 7.57
C LEU A 54 -13.40 22.91 6.63
N ASP A 55 -14.26 22.24 5.86
CA ASP A 55 -15.24 22.86 4.96
C ASP A 55 -16.32 23.58 5.79
N GLY A 56 -16.12 24.86 6.05
CA GLY A 56 -16.96 25.64 6.95
C GLY A 56 -18.29 26.08 6.32
N ASP A 57 -18.37 26.19 5.00
CA ASP A 57 -19.57 26.61 4.27
C ASP A 57 -20.34 25.41 3.63
N GLY A 58 -19.77 24.20 3.72
CA GLY A 58 -20.41 22.96 3.25
C GLY A 58 -20.49 22.85 1.72
N ASN A 59 -19.61 23.54 1.00
CA ASN A 59 -19.62 23.55 -0.47
C ASN A 59 -18.86 22.39 -1.12
N GLY A 60 -18.17 21.57 -0.31
CA GLY A 60 -17.38 20.42 -0.74
C GLY A 60 -15.97 20.77 -1.23
N ALA A 61 -15.51 22.01 -1.08
CA ALA A 61 -14.20 22.47 -1.47
C ALA A 61 -13.48 23.15 -0.29
N ILE A 62 -12.37 22.57 0.14
CA ILE A 62 -11.57 23.15 1.23
C ILE A 62 -10.68 24.24 0.67
N THR A 63 -10.91 25.48 1.10
CA THR A 63 -10.16 26.65 0.70
C THR A 63 -9.01 26.96 1.66
N TRP A 64 -8.00 27.69 1.19
CA TRP A 64 -6.92 28.17 2.06
C TRP A 64 -7.43 29.06 3.21
N GLY A 65 -8.48 29.83 2.96
CA GLY A 65 -9.11 30.68 3.98
C GLY A 65 -9.63 29.87 5.16
N GLU A 66 -10.32 28.76 4.89
CA GLU A 66 -10.86 27.86 5.90
C GLU A 66 -9.76 27.13 6.68
N VAL A 67 -8.78 26.57 5.96
CA VAL A 67 -7.62 25.93 6.59
C VAL A 67 -6.88 26.89 7.51
N ARG A 68 -6.65 28.12 7.08
CA ARG A 68 -5.99 29.15 7.86
C ARG A 68 -6.81 29.57 9.09
N ALA A 69 -8.11 29.69 8.95
CA ALA A 69 -9.01 30.03 10.06
C ALA A 69 -8.98 28.95 11.16
N LYS A 70 -8.79 27.68 10.76
CA LYS A 70 -8.74 26.52 11.67
C LYS A 70 -7.33 26.11 12.09
N HIS A 71 -6.29 26.90 11.83
CA HIS A 71 -4.91 26.57 12.15
C HIS A 71 -4.71 26.11 13.61
N ALA A 72 -5.25 26.86 14.55
CA ALA A 72 -5.13 26.53 15.99
C ALA A 72 -5.79 25.18 16.33
N GLU A 73 -6.95 24.89 15.73
CA GLU A 73 -7.69 23.65 15.93
C GLU A 73 -6.95 22.45 15.30
N ILE A 74 -6.43 22.62 14.07
CA ILE A 74 -5.59 21.64 13.39
C ILE A 74 -4.34 21.32 14.21
N ALA A 75 -3.62 22.35 14.68
CA ALA A 75 -2.41 22.17 15.48
C ALA A 75 -2.72 21.47 16.82
N ALA A 76 -3.78 21.86 17.51
CA ALA A 76 -4.20 21.23 18.76
C ALA A 76 -4.58 19.77 18.54
N TYR A 77 -5.36 19.47 17.48
CA TYR A 77 -5.76 18.11 17.14
C TYR A 77 -4.55 17.20 16.84
N ALA A 78 -3.62 17.68 16.03
CA ALA A 78 -2.43 16.94 15.64
C ALA A 78 -1.48 16.74 16.83
N LEU A 79 -1.15 17.81 17.56
CA LEU A 79 -0.19 17.73 18.67
C LEU A 79 -0.70 16.92 19.88
N ALA A 80 -2.00 16.82 20.08
CA ALA A 80 -2.56 15.91 21.09
C ALA A 80 -2.31 14.42 20.75
N ARG A 81 -1.94 14.11 19.51
CA ARG A 81 -1.75 12.75 18.98
C ARG A 81 -0.30 12.43 18.60
N LEU A 82 0.63 13.33 18.95
CA LEU A 82 2.07 13.16 18.74
C LEU A 82 2.83 13.45 20.03
N ALA A 83 3.59 12.48 20.51
CA ALA A 83 4.56 12.74 21.58
C ALA A 83 5.94 12.26 21.15
N ILE A 84 6.94 13.08 21.43
CA ILE A 84 8.35 12.79 21.16
C ILE A 84 9.10 12.78 22.48
N ARG A 85 9.89 11.74 22.70
CA ARG A 85 10.72 11.58 23.88
C ARG A 85 12.18 11.37 23.47
N SER A 86 13.08 12.02 24.16
CA SER A 86 14.52 11.81 24.06
C SER A 86 15.02 11.21 25.37
N ASP A 87 15.60 10.02 25.34
CA ASP A 87 16.03 9.25 26.54
C ASP A 87 14.97 9.10 27.63
N GLY A 88 13.74 8.88 27.23
CA GLY A 88 12.60 8.74 28.12
C GLY A 88 12.02 10.07 28.63
N ALA A 89 12.70 11.21 28.45
CA ALA A 89 12.20 12.53 28.81
C ALA A 89 11.34 13.11 27.66
N ALA A 90 10.17 13.64 27.98
CA ALA A 90 9.30 14.28 27.00
C ALA A 90 9.94 15.55 26.44
N CYS A 91 9.80 15.74 25.12
CA CYS A 91 10.17 16.97 24.43
C CYS A 91 8.93 17.86 24.30
N SER A 92 9.09 19.18 24.38
CA SER A 92 8.04 20.13 24.03
C SER A 92 8.00 20.31 22.51
N ILE A 93 6.81 20.39 21.95
CA ILE A 93 6.59 20.56 20.50
C ILE A 93 5.79 21.86 20.32
N GLU A 94 6.32 22.80 19.57
CA GLU A 94 5.65 24.06 19.22
C GLU A 94 5.40 24.09 17.71
N PRO A 95 4.15 24.27 17.24
CA PRO A 95 3.86 24.40 15.82
C PRO A 95 4.30 25.76 15.29
N GLY A 96 4.87 25.77 14.09
CA GLY A 96 5.19 26.99 13.36
C GLY A 96 4.04 27.47 12.50
N ALA A 97 4.32 28.44 11.64
CA ALA A 97 3.33 28.97 10.68
C ALA A 97 2.90 27.88 9.69
N GLN A 98 1.60 27.69 9.57
CA GLN A 98 0.99 26.71 8.68
C GLN A 98 1.28 27.01 7.21
N GLN A 99 1.54 25.96 6.44
CA GLN A 99 1.74 25.98 5.00
C GLN A 99 0.85 24.93 4.34
N ILE A 100 0.76 24.98 3.03
CA ILE A 100 0.10 23.96 2.20
C ILE A 100 1.13 23.43 1.21
N ASP A 101 1.09 22.15 0.99
CA ASP A 101 1.85 21.47 -0.08
C ASP A 101 0.95 20.45 -0.79
N ASP A 102 1.25 20.20 -2.05
CA ASP A 102 0.55 19.21 -2.85
C ASP A 102 1.39 17.94 -2.96
N HIS A 103 0.86 16.86 -2.39
CA HIS A 103 1.38 15.52 -2.59
C HIS A 103 0.72 14.85 -3.80
N THR A 104 1.21 13.68 -4.17
CA THR A 104 0.72 12.95 -5.36
C THR A 104 -0.76 12.54 -5.28
N ASP A 105 -1.36 12.60 -4.10
CA ASP A 105 -2.72 12.17 -3.82
C ASP A 105 -3.66 13.26 -3.29
N GLY A 106 -3.19 14.49 -3.19
CA GLY A 106 -4.01 15.64 -2.80
C GLY A 106 -3.25 16.71 -2.03
N ALA A 107 -3.99 17.71 -1.54
CA ALA A 107 -3.45 18.81 -0.78
C ALA A 107 -3.27 18.44 0.71
N TYR A 108 -2.17 18.89 1.28
CA TYR A 108 -1.77 18.63 2.67
C TYR A 108 -1.54 19.95 3.41
N THR A 109 -1.97 20.02 4.66
CA THR A 109 -1.46 21.05 5.56
C THR A 109 -0.08 20.64 6.05
N VAL A 110 0.84 21.58 6.04
CA VAL A 110 2.20 21.42 6.51
C VAL A 110 2.36 22.17 7.81
N LEU A 111 2.66 21.44 8.89
CA LEU A 111 2.95 22.00 10.21
C LEU A 111 4.46 21.90 10.47
N PRO A 112 5.22 22.99 10.36
CA PRO A 112 6.58 23.02 10.88
C PRO A 112 6.56 22.85 12.40
N LEU A 113 7.50 22.05 12.93
CA LEU A 113 7.56 21.74 14.37
C LEU A 113 8.92 22.16 14.92
N ALA A 114 8.91 23.02 15.94
CA ALA A 114 10.07 23.30 16.77
C ALA A 114 10.03 22.35 17.97
N ILE A 115 11.00 21.43 18.08
CA ILE A 115 11.03 20.40 19.08
C ILE A 115 12.17 20.72 20.07
N ARG A 116 11.84 20.87 21.34
CA ARG A 116 12.82 21.14 22.40
C ARG A 116 12.85 19.97 23.37
N CYS A 117 13.99 19.29 23.43
CA CYS A 117 14.24 18.19 24.36
C CYS A 117 15.19 18.65 25.48
N ALA A 118 14.99 18.15 26.68
CA ALA A 118 15.81 18.50 27.86
C ALA A 118 17.29 18.10 27.71
N LYS A 119 17.56 17.12 26.84
CA LYS A 119 18.91 16.72 26.45
C LYS A 119 18.94 16.59 24.92
N THR A 120 19.92 17.22 24.29
CA THR A 120 20.20 17.02 22.87
C THR A 120 20.64 15.59 22.62
N PRO A 121 20.07 14.90 21.64
CA PRO A 121 20.30 13.47 21.45
C PRO A 121 21.61 13.20 20.70
N GLU A 122 22.77 13.36 21.34
CA GLU A 122 24.08 13.00 20.74
C GLU A 122 24.31 11.49 20.63
N ARG A 123 23.61 10.68 21.43
CA ARG A 123 23.77 9.19 21.45
C ARG A 123 22.49 8.44 21.82
N LEU A 124 21.33 9.07 21.73
CA LEU A 124 20.17 8.71 22.51
C LEU A 124 19.04 8.14 21.64
N ALA A 125 18.15 7.40 22.27
CA ALA A 125 16.95 6.89 21.62
C ALA A 125 15.91 8.01 21.50
N ILE A 126 15.40 8.26 20.30
CA ILE A 126 14.17 9.02 20.11
C ILE A 126 13.01 8.03 20.07
N ALA A 127 12.06 8.20 20.97
CA ALA A 127 10.79 7.50 20.93
C ALA A 127 9.71 8.44 20.43
N ILE A 128 8.89 7.95 19.50
CA ILE A 128 7.80 8.68 18.86
C ILE A 128 6.52 7.91 19.14
N ASP A 129 5.58 8.54 19.83
CA ASP A 129 4.21 8.05 20.01
C ASP A 129 3.32 8.77 19.02
N TYR A 130 2.61 8.01 18.19
CA TYR A 130 1.84 8.51 17.07
C TYR A 130 0.46 7.88 17.05
N ASN A 131 -0.60 8.68 17.18
CA ASN A 131 -1.98 8.22 17.24
C ASN A 131 -2.93 9.07 16.36
N LEU A 132 -2.38 9.77 15.34
CA LEU A 132 -3.22 10.56 14.42
C LEU A 132 -4.24 9.65 13.75
N PHE A 133 -5.51 10.06 13.75
CA PHE A 133 -6.64 9.34 13.18
C PHE A 133 -6.82 7.87 13.62
N ALA A 134 -6.13 7.41 14.67
CA ALA A 134 -6.20 6.02 15.12
C ALA A 134 -7.62 5.59 15.57
N ASP A 135 -8.43 6.55 16.00
CA ASP A 135 -9.82 6.41 16.38
C ASP A 135 -10.81 6.47 15.20
N LEU A 136 -10.38 6.98 14.06
CA LEU A 136 -11.21 7.21 12.86
C LEU A 136 -10.88 6.22 11.73
N ASP A 137 -9.61 5.94 11.53
CA ASP A 137 -9.11 5.05 10.46
C ASP A 137 -8.07 4.06 11.00
N PRO A 138 -8.45 2.79 11.21
CA PRO A 138 -7.53 1.74 11.65
C PRO A 138 -6.40 1.44 10.65
N GLN A 139 -6.52 1.89 9.41
CA GLN A 139 -5.52 1.72 8.35
C GLN A 139 -4.62 2.94 8.17
N HIS A 140 -4.85 4.02 8.95
CA HIS A 140 -4.02 5.22 8.88
C HIS A 140 -2.55 4.92 9.13
N ARG A 141 -1.67 5.53 8.30
CA ARG A 141 -0.22 5.38 8.39
C ARG A 141 0.45 6.74 8.53
N GLY A 142 1.29 6.88 9.52
CA GLY A 142 2.25 7.97 9.65
C GLY A 142 3.60 7.53 9.04
N LEU A 143 3.98 8.12 7.93
CA LEU A 143 5.24 7.81 7.27
C LEU A 143 6.35 8.68 7.87
N LEU A 144 7.17 8.07 8.73
CA LEU A 144 8.25 8.76 9.40
C LEU A 144 9.52 8.79 8.56
N LYS A 145 10.13 9.98 8.47
CA LYS A 145 11.49 10.21 8.01
C LYS A 145 12.29 10.84 9.14
N LEU A 146 13.21 10.10 9.72
CA LEU A 146 14.11 10.59 10.77
C LEU A 146 15.52 10.78 10.20
N GLN A 147 16.00 12.02 10.22
CA GLN A 147 17.36 12.38 9.83
C GLN A 147 18.18 12.69 11.07
N ALA A 148 19.24 11.95 11.31
CA ALA A 148 20.13 12.13 12.45
C ALA A 148 21.55 11.65 12.08
N LEU A 149 22.59 12.35 12.55
CA LEU A 149 23.99 11.96 12.35
C LEU A 149 24.35 11.66 10.88
N GLY A 150 23.81 12.45 9.94
CA GLY A 150 24.01 12.24 8.49
C GLY A 150 23.32 11.02 7.91
N GLN A 151 22.43 10.36 8.66
CA GLN A 151 21.68 9.19 8.22
C GLN A 151 20.20 9.49 8.16
N THR A 152 19.51 8.86 7.21
CA THR A 152 18.06 8.88 7.10
C THR A 152 17.51 7.51 7.46
N ARG A 153 16.53 7.47 8.35
CA ARG A 153 15.74 6.30 8.70
C ARG A 153 14.29 6.55 8.38
N THR A 154 13.60 5.52 7.95
CA THR A 154 12.16 5.57 7.71
C THR A 154 11.46 4.50 8.53
N ALA A 155 10.23 4.79 8.91
CA ALA A 155 9.36 3.83 9.59
C ALA A 155 7.90 4.16 9.27
N VAL A 156 7.04 3.17 9.41
CA VAL A 156 5.58 3.35 9.34
C VAL A 156 5.07 3.33 10.77
N LEU A 157 4.46 4.43 11.18
CA LEU A 157 3.75 4.60 12.44
C LEU A 157 2.25 4.40 12.21
N GLY A 158 1.52 3.97 13.21
CA GLY A 158 0.07 3.84 13.08
C GLY A 158 -0.54 3.01 14.21
N PRO A 159 -1.84 2.72 14.16
CA PRO A 159 -2.57 2.07 15.25
C PRO A 159 -1.97 0.72 15.68
N GLN A 160 -1.31 0.00 14.75
CA GLN A 160 -0.68 -1.29 15.02
C GLN A 160 0.73 -1.18 15.65
N ALA A 161 1.38 -0.03 15.48
CA ALA A 161 2.71 0.26 16.03
C ALA A 161 2.77 1.75 16.46
N PRO A 162 2.00 2.16 17.47
CA PRO A 162 1.83 3.56 17.83
C PRO A 162 3.10 4.17 18.44
N THR A 163 3.94 3.37 19.06
CA THR A 163 5.20 3.81 19.67
C THR A 163 6.38 3.12 19.00
N GLN A 164 7.30 3.90 18.48
CA GLN A 164 8.56 3.38 17.95
C GLN A 164 9.76 4.14 18.55
N SER A 165 10.83 3.39 18.84
CA SER A 165 12.08 3.93 19.40
C SER A 165 13.22 3.73 18.41
N PHE A 166 13.99 4.78 18.19
CA PHE A 166 15.11 4.82 17.27
C PHE A 166 16.39 5.12 18.05
N GLU A 167 17.30 4.14 18.13
CA GLU A 167 18.65 4.41 18.61
C GLU A 167 19.42 5.19 17.54
N LEU A 168 19.96 6.35 17.87
CA LEU A 168 20.74 7.20 16.95
C LEU A 168 22.19 6.67 16.78
N LYS A 169 22.34 5.38 16.54
CA LYS A 169 23.62 4.76 16.17
C LYS A 169 23.69 4.58 14.66
N ALA A 170 24.91 4.55 14.12
CA ALA A 170 25.13 4.22 12.73
C ALA A 170 24.48 2.86 12.41
N VAL A 171 23.42 2.86 11.61
CA VAL A 171 22.76 1.60 11.19
C VAL A 171 23.58 1.01 10.07
N SER A 172 23.93 -0.28 10.18
CA SER A 172 24.62 -0.96 9.10
C SER A 172 23.74 -0.99 7.85
N ARG A 173 24.35 -0.89 6.66
CA ARG A 173 23.64 -1.04 5.37
C ARG A 173 22.84 -2.35 5.29
N TRP A 174 23.36 -3.41 5.94
CA TRP A 174 22.66 -4.69 6.02
C TRP A 174 21.37 -4.60 6.85
N ALA A 175 21.39 -3.95 8.00
CA ALA A 175 20.19 -3.77 8.82
C ALA A 175 19.12 -2.93 8.09
N GLN A 176 19.53 -1.88 7.37
CA GLN A 176 18.63 -1.11 6.51
C GLN A 176 18.03 -1.98 5.40
N PHE A 177 18.85 -2.76 4.70
CA PHE A 177 18.40 -3.68 3.67
C PHE A 177 17.34 -4.67 4.19
N VAL A 178 17.61 -5.29 5.35
CA VAL A 178 16.67 -6.24 5.99
C VAL A 178 15.37 -5.54 6.39
N ALA A 179 15.44 -4.30 6.89
CA ALA A 179 14.26 -3.52 7.21
C ALA A 179 13.38 -3.28 5.95
N TYR A 180 13.98 -2.84 4.85
CA TYR A 180 13.23 -2.66 3.60
C TYR A 180 12.71 -3.98 3.01
N ALA A 181 13.46 -5.07 3.13
CA ALA A 181 12.99 -6.38 2.70
C ALA A 181 11.77 -6.85 3.53
N ARG A 182 11.78 -6.60 4.85
CA ARG A 182 10.63 -6.86 5.70
C ARG A 182 9.40 -6.05 5.30
N GLU A 183 9.59 -4.77 4.98
CA GLU A 183 8.48 -3.92 4.48
C GLU A 183 7.93 -4.44 3.14
N GLY A 184 8.78 -4.94 2.24
CA GLY A 184 8.34 -5.58 1.00
C GLY A 184 7.52 -6.85 1.23
N VAL A 185 7.92 -7.71 2.18
CA VAL A 185 7.11 -8.89 2.59
C VAL A 185 5.76 -8.43 3.12
N TRP A 186 5.77 -7.47 4.03
CA TRP A 186 4.57 -6.97 4.69
C TRP A 186 3.62 -6.31 3.69
N HIS A 187 4.13 -5.54 2.75
CA HIS A 187 3.36 -4.93 1.67
C HIS A 187 2.52 -5.95 0.89
N ILE A 188 3.08 -7.11 0.57
CA ILE A 188 2.35 -8.18 -0.11
C ILE A 188 1.28 -8.80 0.81
N TRP A 189 1.57 -8.97 2.10
CA TRP A 189 0.68 -9.69 3.01
C TRP A 189 -0.51 -8.87 3.50
N ILE A 190 -0.38 -7.53 3.57
CA ILE A 190 -1.50 -6.65 3.93
C ILE A 190 -2.21 -6.05 2.71
N GLY A 191 -1.57 -6.06 1.53
CA GLY A 191 -2.16 -5.57 0.29
C GLY A 191 -3.19 -6.55 -0.28
N PHE A 192 -4.48 -6.30 -0.04
CA PHE A 192 -5.56 -7.16 -0.57
C PHE A 192 -5.51 -7.29 -2.10
N ASP A 193 -5.16 -6.23 -2.82
CA ASP A 193 -4.95 -6.22 -4.27
C ASP A 193 -3.86 -7.21 -4.68
N HIS A 194 -2.73 -7.21 -4.00
CA HIS A 194 -1.61 -8.12 -4.26
C HIS A 194 -1.99 -9.57 -3.96
N ILE A 195 -2.70 -9.82 -2.85
CA ILE A 195 -3.16 -11.16 -2.48
C ILE A 195 -4.16 -11.68 -3.52
N LEU A 196 -5.19 -10.90 -3.85
CA LEU A 196 -6.21 -11.31 -4.84
C LEU A 196 -5.62 -11.49 -6.22
N PHE A 197 -4.70 -10.60 -6.63
CA PHE A 197 -3.97 -10.74 -7.87
C PHE A 197 -3.12 -12.02 -7.90
N LEU A 198 -2.30 -12.25 -6.87
CA LEU A 198 -1.47 -13.45 -6.77
C LEU A 198 -2.33 -14.72 -6.78
N LEU A 199 -3.41 -14.76 -6.00
CA LEU A 199 -4.34 -15.88 -6.02
C LEU A 199 -4.96 -16.11 -7.40
N SER A 200 -5.33 -15.04 -8.13
CA SER A 200 -5.84 -15.17 -9.50
C SER A 200 -4.85 -15.84 -10.44
N LEU A 201 -3.56 -15.61 -10.27
CA LEU A 201 -2.49 -16.25 -11.04
C LEU A 201 -2.19 -17.69 -10.57
N LEU A 202 -2.35 -17.96 -9.27
CA LEU A 202 -2.06 -19.26 -8.66
C LEU A 202 -3.18 -20.29 -8.86
N LEU A 203 -4.45 -19.87 -8.90
CA LEU A 203 -5.59 -20.79 -9.07
C LEU A 203 -5.42 -21.74 -10.28
N PRO A 204 -5.00 -21.31 -11.49
CA PRO A 204 -4.76 -22.20 -12.61
C PRO A 204 -3.34 -22.78 -12.65
N ALA A 205 -2.48 -22.54 -11.64
CA ALA A 205 -1.06 -22.92 -11.68
C ALA A 205 -0.82 -24.43 -11.76
N VAL A 206 -1.73 -25.21 -11.16
CA VAL A 206 -1.67 -26.69 -11.16
C VAL A 206 -2.49 -27.33 -12.28
N LEU A 207 -2.96 -26.52 -13.23
CA LEU A 207 -3.79 -26.94 -14.36
C LEU A 207 -3.17 -26.43 -15.67
N LEU A 208 -3.23 -27.25 -16.71
CA LEU A 208 -2.76 -26.94 -18.05
C LEU A 208 -3.96 -26.81 -18.98
N TRP A 209 -3.99 -25.73 -19.75
CA TRP A 209 -5.01 -25.54 -20.79
C TRP A 209 -4.60 -26.29 -22.08
N ARG A 210 -5.35 -27.31 -22.46
CA ARG A 210 -5.18 -27.99 -23.74
C ARG A 210 -6.33 -27.59 -24.66
N GLY A 211 -6.04 -26.61 -25.56
CA GLY A 211 -6.95 -26.22 -26.65
C GLY A 211 -6.59 -26.96 -27.93
N ARG A 212 -7.39 -27.85 -28.41
CA ARG A 212 -7.64 -28.25 -29.80
C ARG A 212 -8.63 -29.42 -29.96
N GLN A 213 -8.80 -30.24 -28.92
CA GLN A 213 -9.81 -31.31 -28.92
C GLN A 213 -10.38 -31.46 -27.49
N GLY A 214 -11.23 -30.50 -27.08
CA GLY A 214 -11.89 -30.54 -25.77
C GLY A 214 -11.42 -29.49 -24.77
N GLN A 215 -11.41 -28.22 -25.19
CA GLN A 215 -11.21 -27.00 -24.36
C GLN A 215 -11.36 -27.19 -22.84
N GLN A 216 -10.40 -27.82 -22.17
CA GLN A 216 -10.49 -28.16 -20.76
C GLN A 216 -9.17 -27.95 -20.03
N TRP A 217 -9.28 -27.51 -18.77
CA TRP A 217 -8.20 -27.50 -17.83
C TRP A 217 -7.85 -28.93 -17.39
N GLN A 218 -6.63 -29.38 -17.63
CA GLN A 218 -6.13 -30.70 -17.23
C GLN A 218 -5.13 -30.55 -16.08
N PRO A 219 -5.13 -31.47 -15.11
CA PRO A 219 -4.17 -31.43 -14.00
C PRO A 219 -2.72 -31.53 -14.50
N ALA A 220 -1.84 -30.70 -13.92
CA ALA A 220 -0.40 -30.82 -14.15
C ALA A 220 0.11 -32.20 -13.73
N GLU A 221 1.01 -32.78 -14.49
CA GLU A 221 1.53 -34.14 -14.24
C GLU A 221 2.48 -34.14 -13.04
N THR A 222 3.40 -33.18 -12.99
CA THR A 222 4.44 -33.11 -11.96
C THR A 222 4.38 -31.80 -11.17
N PHE A 223 4.72 -31.88 -9.88
CA PHE A 223 4.85 -30.71 -9.01
C PHE A 223 5.93 -29.74 -9.52
N ARG A 224 7.05 -30.27 -10.01
CA ARG A 224 8.14 -29.46 -10.55
C ARG A 224 7.69 -28.57 -11.70
N GLN A 225 6.85 -29.07 -12.60
CA GLN A 225 6.31 -28.27 -13.70
C GLN A 225 5.47 -27.10 -13.17
N ALA A 226 4.52 -27.38 -12.26
CA ALA A 226 3.69 -26.33 -11.65
C ALA A 226 4.54 -25.30 -10.90
N PHE A 227 5.54 -25.74 -10.14
CA PHE A 227 6.45 -24.87 -9.40
C PHE A 227 7.27 -23.96 -10.33
N VAL A 228 7.88 -24.52 -11.39
CA VAL A 228 8.69 -23.73 -12.33
C VAL A 228 7.83 -22.69 -13.06
N ASP A 229 6.60 -23.03 -13.45
CA ASP A 229 5.69 -22.09 -14.08
C ASP A 229 5.29 -20.96 -13.13
N VAL A 230 4.97 -21.27 -11.88
CA VAL A 230 4.65 -20.26 -10.85
C VAL A 230 5.86 -19.38 -10.56
N PHE A 231 7.04 -19.97 -10.38
CA PHE A 231 8.26 -19.22 -10.14
C PHE A 231 8.54 -18.21 -11.25
N LYS A 232 8.42 -18.62 -12.51
CA LYS A 232 8.57 -17.70 -13.67
C LYS A 232 7.54 -16.57 -13.64
N ILE A 233 6.30 -16.85 -13.25
CA ILE A 233 5.23 -15.84 -13.16
C ILE A 233 5.55 -14.82 -12.07
N VAL A 234 5.91 -15.28 -10.87
CA VAL A 234 6.25 -14.43 -9.72
C VAL A 234 7.46 -13.56 -10.03
N THR A 235 8.57 -14.16 -10.48
CA THR A 235 9.79 -13.41 -10.79
C THR A 235 9.59 -12.42 -11.95
N ALA A 236 8.82 -12.78 -12.99
CA ALA A 236 8.50 -11.86 -14.08
C ALA A 236 7.67 -10.66 -13.59
N PHE A 237 6.71 -10.88 -12.70
CA PHE A 237 5.94 -9.82 -12.07
C PHE A 237 6.85 -8.91 -11.22
N THR A 238 7.66 -9.48 -10.32
CA THR A 238 8.54 -8.70 -9.44
C THR A 238 9.56 -7.90 -10.23
N LEU A 239 10.12 -8.47 -11.31
CA LEU A 239 11.05 -7.76 -12.18
C LEU A 239 10.38 -6.54 -12.84
N ALA A 240 9.19 -6.72 -13.41
CA ALA A 240 8.44 -5.65 -14.04
C ALA A 240 8.03 -4.57 -13.02
N HIS A 241 7.53 -4.99 -11.86
CA HIS A 241 7.21 -4.12 -10.73
C HIS A 241 8.43 -3.27 -10.32
N SER A 242 9.60 -3.91 -10.17
CA SER A 242 10.84 -3.22 -9.81
C SER A 242 11.25 -2.16 -10.83
N ILE A 243 11.05 -2.43 -12.14
CA ILE A 243 11.37 -1.47 -13.21
C ILE A 243 10.50 -0.22 -13.07
N THR A 244 9.18 -0.37 -13.00
CA THR A 244 8.26 0.79 -12.95
C THR A 244 8.30 1.50 -11.62
N LEU A 245 8.43 0.79 -10.50
CA LEU A 245 8.66 1.38 -9.20
C LEU A 245 9.93 2.26 -9.20
N SER A 246 11.04 1.75 -9.76
CA SER A 246 12.28 2.50 -9.86
C SER A 246 12.15 3.74 -10.76
N LEU A 247 11.54 3.59 -11.95
CA LEU A 247 11.34 4.71 -12.87
C LEU A 247 10.46 5.81 -12.26
N ALA A 248 9.39 5.43 -11.57
CA ALA A 248 8.50 6.39 -10.93
C ALA A 248 9.17 7.07 -9.71
N THR A 249 9.85 6.30 -8.87
CA THR A 249 10.53 6.85 -7.67
C THR A 249 11.71 7.75 -8.04
N LEU A 250 12.37 7.51 -9.17
CA LEU A 250 13.43 8.38 -9.71
C LEU A 250 12.88 9.61 -10.46
N GLY A 251 11.57 9.77 -10.57
CA GLY A 251 10.92 10.90 -11.20
C GLY A 251 10.89 10.88 -12.74
N PHE A 252 11.27 9.74 -13.38
CA PHE A 252 11.20 9.63 -14.84
C PHE A 252 9.76 9.52 -15.37
N VAL A 253 8.84 8.98 -14.57
CA VAL A 253 7.43 8.80 -14.94
C VAL A 253 6.57 9.12 -13.73
N SER A 254 5.61 10.01 -13.89
CA SER A 254 4.57 10.32 -12.90
C SER A 254 3.20 10.07 -13.50
N LEU A 255 2.37 9.28 -12.82
CA LEU A 255 1.01 8.98 -13.24
C LEU A 255 0.05 9.32 -12.09
N PRO A 256 -1.13 9.91 -12.39
CA PRO A 256 -2.14 10.16 -11.37
C PRO A 256 -2.57 8.87 -10.67
N SER A 257 -2.55 8.85 -9.35
CA SER A 257 -2.82 7.68 -8.49
C SER A 257 -4.14 7.00 -8.85
N ARG A 258 -5.21 7.76 -9.10
CA ARG A 258 -6.52 7.25 -9.50
C ARG A 258 -6.47 6.32 -10.72
N TRP A 259 -5.74 6.70 -11.76
CA TRP A 259 -5.61 5.89 -12.97
C TRP A 259 -4.79 4.62 -12.73
N VAL A 260 -3.73 4.74 -11.92
CA VAL A 260 -2.89 3.60 -11.54
C VAL A 260 -3.72 2.59 -10.74
N GLU A 261 -4.43 3.02 -9.72
CA GLU A 261 -5.26 2.15 -8.88
C GLU A 261 -6.40 1.50 -9.66
N SER A 262 -7.04 2.27 -10.56
CA SER A 262 -8.06 1.72 -11.48
C SER A 262 -7.47 0.65 -12.41
N ALA A 263 -6.27 0.86 -12.95
CA ALA A 263 -5.59 -0.09 -13.82
C ALA A 263 -5.15 -1.35 -13.04
N ILE A 264 -4.72 -1.20 -11.77
CA ILE A 264 -4.43 -2.32 -10.88
C ILE A 264 -5.70 -3.15 -10.67
N ALA A 265 -6.80 -2.55 -10.25
CA ALA A 265 -8.07 -3.25 -10.04
C ALA A 265 -8.55 -3.96 -11.33
N ALA A 266 -8.48 -3.29 -12.48
CA ALA A 266 -8.81 -3.87 -13.77
C ALA A 266 -7.94 -5.09 -14.10
N SER A 267 -6.64 -5.04 -13.78
CA SER A 267 -5.71 -6.16 -14.01
C SER A 267 -6.10 -7.41 -13.19
N VAL A 268 -6.56 -7.23 -11.95
CA VAL A 268 -7.05 -8.32 -11.09
C VAL A 268 -8.32 -8.94 -11.68
N VAL A 269 -9.28 -8.11 -12.13
CA VAL A 269 -10.50 -8.58 -12.81
C VAL A 269 -10.14 -9.40 -14.05
N LEU A 270 -9.27 -8.87 -14.90
CA LEU A 270 -8.86 -9.54 -16.15
C LEU A 270 -8.13 -10.87 -15.88
N ALA A 271 -7.22 -10.90 -14.87
CA ALA A 271 -6.52 -12.11 -14.49
C ALA A 271 -7.49 -13.18 -13.96
N ALA A 272 -8.44 -12.81 -13.13
CA ALA A 272 -9.44 -13.71 -12.57
C ALA A 272 -10.41 -14.23 -13.64
N LEU A 273 -10.91 -13.37 -14.52
CA LEU A 273 -11.80 -13.76 -15.63
C LEU A 273 -11.08 -14.66 -16.66
N ASN A 274 -9.78 -14.44 -16.88
CA ASN A 274 -8.98 -15.29 -17.78
C ASN A 274 -8.88 -16.74 -17.29
N ASN A 275 -9.11 -17.03 -16.02
CA ASN A 275 -9.18 -18.40 -15.49
C ASN A 275 -10.48 -19.11 -15.91
N VAL A 276 -11.56 -18.36 -16.07
CA VAL A 276 -12.88 -18.88 -16.48
C VAL A 276 -12.95 -18.97 -18.01
N TRP A 277 -12.48 -17.91 -18.70
CA TRP A 277 -12.39 -17.82 -20.15
C TRP A 277 -10.93 -17.64 -20.57
N PRO A 278 -10.17 -18.72 -20.76
CA PRO A 278 -8.71 -18.66 -20.93
C PRO A 278 -8.31 -18.16 -22.34
N LEU A 279 -8.30 -16.85 -22.49
CA LEU A 279 -7.84 -16.17 -23.69
C LEU A 279 -6.30 -16.10 -23.73
N LEU A 280 -5.68 -15.79 -22.59
CA LEU A 280 -4.25 -15.61 -22.43
C LEU A 280 -3.64 -16.78 -21.64
N HIS A 281 -3.62 -17.98 -22.22
CA HIS A 281 -3.13 -19.20 -21.58
C HIS A 281 -1.67 -19.54 -21.96
N ARG A 282 -1.18 -18.98 -23.08
CA ARG A 282 0.22 -19.15 -23.50
C ARG A 282 1.08 -18.05 -22.90
N ARG A 283 2.30 -18.40 -22.47
CA ARG A 283 3.27 -17.42 -21.94
C ARG A 283 2.70 -16.57 -20.79
N ARG A 284 2.06 -17.20 -19.83
CA ARG A 284 1.45 -16.56 -18.64
C ARG A 284 2.40 -15.61 -17.91
N TRP A 285 3.70 -15.90 -17.93
CA TRP A 285 4.72 -15.03 -17.38
C TRP A 285 4.79 -13.64 -18.06
N MET A 286 4.51 -13.57 -19.38
CA MET A 286 4.46 -12.26 -20.08
C MET A 286 3.25 -11.44 -19.63
N VAL A 287 2.14 -12.09 -19.36
CA VAL A 287 0.94 -11.41 -18.82
C VAL A 287 1.23 -10.89 -17.42
N ALA A 288 1.87 -11.71 -16.58
CA ALA A 288 2.30 -11.31 -15.25
C ALA A 288 3.31 -10.15 -15.30
N PHE A 289 4.25 -10.17 -16.25
CA PHE A 289 5.17 -9.07 -16.49
C PHE A 289 4.42 -7.78 -16.85
N GLY A 290 3.49 -7.83 -17.81
CA GLY A 290 2.68 -6.67 -18.20
C GLY A 290 1.89 -6.09 -17.01
N PHE A 291 1.29 -6.93 -16.19
CA PHE A 291 0.61 -6.49 -14.97
C PHE A 291 1.58 -5.96 -13.91
N GLY A 292 2.74 -6.55 -13.76
CA GLY A 292 3.80 -6.05 -12.87
C GLY A 292 4.22 -4.62 -13.19
N LEU A 293 4.29 -4.25 -14.48
CA LEU A 293 4.55 -2.87 -14.91
C LEU A 293 3.48 -1.88 -14.40
N ILE A 294 2.23 -2.29 -14.32
CA ILE A 294 1.15 -1.45 -13.81
C ILE A 294 1.24 -1.34 -12.28
N HIS A 295 1.42 -2.46 -11.59
CA HIS A 295 1.44 -2.52 -10.13
C HIS A 295 2.62 -1.78 -9.51
N GLY A 296 3.77 -1.70 -10.20
CA GLY A 296 4.94 -0.98 -9.69
C GLY A 296 4.74 0.53 -9.51
N PHE A 297 3.77 1.13 -10.20
CA PHE A 297 3.39 2.52 -9.97
C PHE A 297 2.59 2.72 -8.67
N GLY A 298 1.92 1.69 -8.17
CA GLY A 298 1.01 1.80 -7.03
C GLY A 298 1.68 2.18 -5.70
N PHE A 299 2.96 1.86 -5.52
CA PHE A 299 3.73 2.17 -4.31
C PHE A 299 4.76 3.30 -4.51
N ALA A 300 4.93 3.79 -5.72
CA ALA A 300 5.96 4.77 -6.04
C ALA A 300 5.74 6.11 -5.34
N SER A 301 4.49 6.56 -5.20
CA SER A 301 4.14 7.81 -4.51
C SER A 301 4.68 7.85 -3.08
N VAL A 302 4.49 6.77 -2.33
CA VAL A 302 4.97 6.65 -0.94
C VAL A 302 6.49 6.84 -0.83
N LEU A 303 7.26 6.24 -1.73
CA LEU A 303 8.72 6.37 -1.74
C LEU A 303 9.20 7.74 -2.21
N VAL A 304 8.49 8.37 -3.14
CA VAL A 304 8.78 9.74 -3.62
C VAL A 304 8.55 10.73 -2.50
N ASP A 305 7.38 10.65 -1.86
CA ASP A 305 6.95 11.60 -0.82
C ASP A 305 7.83 11.48 0.46
N LEU A 306 8.44 10.30 0.71
CA LEU A 306 9.47 10.14 1.75
C LEU A 306 10.78 10.91 1.46
N GLY A 307 11.02 11.33 0.22
CA GLY A 307 12.18 12.13 -0.17
C GLY A 307 13.53 11.53 0.26
N LEU A 308 13.74 10.23 0.01
CA LEU A 308 14.96 9.55 0.41
C LEU A 308 16.17 10.01 -0.40
N PRO A 309 17.37 10.15 0.22
CA PRO A 309 18.62 10.35 -0.52
C PRO A 309 18.85 9.21 -1.51
N ARG A 310 19.48 9.50 -2.66
CA ARG A 310 19.67 8.53 -3.75
C ARG A 310 20.35 7.22 -3.31
N GLU A 311 21.30 7.30 -2.38
CA GLU A 311 21.99 6.10 -1.86
C GLU A 311 21.06 5.21 -1.00
N ALA A 312 20.25 5.83 -0.13
CA ALA A 312 19.25 5.14 0.66
C ALA A 312 18.14 4.57 -0.23
N LEU A 313 17.76 5.30 -1.28
CA LEU A 313 16.74 4.90 -2.24
C LEU A 313 17.13 3.62 -3.00
N ALA A 314 18.38 3.50 -3.50
CA ALA A 314 18.82 2.29 -4.18
C ALA A 314 18.74 1.06 -3.27
N LEU A 315 19.17 1.20 -2.01
CA LEU A 315 19.11 0.13 -1.02
C LEU A 315 17.65 -0.25 -0.68
N ALA A 316 16.79 0.77 -0.55
CA ALA A 316 15.37 0.60 -0.29
C ALA A 316 14.67 -0.15 -1.43
N LEU A 317 14.90 0.26 -2.69
CA LEU A 317 14.30 -0.38 -3.87
C LEU A 317 14.70 -1.84 -3.99
N VAL A 318 16.01 -2.16 -3.84
CA VAL A 318 16.48 -3.55 -3.94
C VAL A 318 15.96 -4.39 -2.78
N GLY A 319 16.06 -3.89 -1.54
CA GLY A 319 15.55 -4.61 -0.36
C GLY A 319 14.05 -4.85 -0.44
N PHE A 320 13.27 -3.80 -0.74
CA PHE A 320 11.83 -3.88 -0.85
C PHE A 320 11.37 -4.89 -1.92
N ASN A 321 11.91 -4.82 -3.15
CA ASN A 321 11.53 -5.73 -4.22
C ASN A 321 11.92 -7.17 -3.95
N LEU A 322 13.07 -7.42 -3.29
CA LEU A 322 13.42 -8.76 -2.83
C LEU A 322 12.43 -9.24 -1.76
N GLY A 323 12.01 -8.36 -0.85
CA GLY A 323 10.97 -8.64 0.13
C GLY A 323 9.63 -9.00 -0.52
N VAL A 324 9.21 -8.25 -1.54
CA VAL A 324 8.02 -8.55 -2.35
C VAL A 324 8.09 -9.97 -2.91
N GLU A 325 9.20 -10.35 -3.54
CA GLU A 325 9.37 -11.69 -4.11
C GLU A 325 9.33 -12.78 -3.03
N VAL A 326 10.03 -12.57 -1.91
CA VAL A 326 9.99 -13.50 -0.76
C VAL A 326 8.58 -13.63 -0.19
N GLY A 327 7.85 -12.52 -0.03
CA GLY A 327 6.47 -12.51 0.44
C GLY A 327 5.53 -13.29 -0.46
N GLN A 328 5.65 -13.13 -1.78
CA GLN A 328 4.89 -13.89 -2.77
C GLN A 328 5.25 -15.38 -2.74
N LEU A 329 6.55 -15.71 -2.70
CA LEU A 329 7.00 -17.10 -2.65
C LEU A 329 6.58 -17.81 -1.36
N ALA A 330 6.45 -17.10 -0.24
CA ALA A 330 5.91 -17.66 1.00
C ALA A 330 4.43 -18.07 0.84
N ILE A 331 3.61 -17.25 0.19
CA ILE A 331 2.21 -17.60 -0.14
C ILE A 331 2.18 -18.80 -1.11
N VAL A 332 3.04 -18.81 -2.13
CA VAL A 332 3.16 -19.92 -3.09
C VAL A 332 3.54 -21.21 -2.39
N ALA A 333 4.48 -21.16 -1.43
CA ALA A 333 4.95 -22.34 -0.69
C ALA A 333 3.83 -23.04 0.11
N VAL A 334 2.83 -22.27 0.55
CA VAL A 334 1.64 -22.82 1.23
C VAL A 334 0.58 -23.25 0.22
N PHE A 335 0.26 -22.38 -0.73
CA PHE A 335 -0.84 -22.60 -1.66
C PHE A 335 -0.56 -23.73 -2.65
N LEU A 336 0.62 -23.75 -3.27
CA LEU A 336 0.93 -24.66 -4.38
C LEU A 336 0.89 -26.15 -4.01
N PRO A 337 1.43 -26.61 -2.86
CA PRO A 337 1.30 -28.02 -2.46
C PRO A 337 -0.14 -28.44 -2.24
N LEU A 338 -0.96 -27.59 -1.59
CA LEU A 338 -2.38 -27.85 -1.34
C LEU A 338 -3.15 -27.93 -2.66
N ALA A 339 -2.95 -26.97 -3.54
CA ALA A 339 -3.55 -26.94 -4.86
C ALA A 339 -3.14 -28.16 -5.68
N PHE A 340 -1.86 -28.55 -5.64
CA PHE A 340 -1.36 -29.70 -6.37
C PHE A 340 -1.96 -31.02 -5.85
N ALA A 341 -2.13 -31.18 -4.54
CA ALA A 341 -2.81 -32.35 -3.96
C ALA A 341 -4.27 -32.46 -4.44
N LEU A 342 -4.97 -31.33 -4.52
CA LEU A 342 -6.40 -31.26 -4.88
C LEU A 342 -6.67 -31.14 -6.39
N ARG A 343 -5.65 -30.95 -7.23
CA ARG A 343 -5.79 -30.60 -8.66
C ARG A 343 -6.65 -31.53 -9.50
N ARG A 344 -6.76 -32.80 -9.12
CA ARG A 344 -7.55 -33.83 -9.82
C ARG A 344 -9.02 -33.86 -9.40
N THR A 345 -9.38 -33.22 -8.30
CA THR A 345 -10.74 -33.22 -7.76
C THR A 345 -11.67 -32.28 -8.53
N VAL A 346 -12.94 -32.62 -8.61
CA VAL A 346 -13.99 -31.78 -9.16
C VAL A 346 -14.15 -30.52 -8.32
N PHE A 347 -13.99 -30.66 -6.98
CA PHE A 347 -14.01 -29.56 -6.04
C PHE A 347 -13.01 -28.46 -6.40
N TYR A 348 -11.75 -28.82 -6.62
CA TYR A 348 -10.73 -27.85 -7.00
C TYR A 348 -11.08 -27.13 -8.31
N ARG A 349 -11.46 -27.88 -9.34
CA ARG A 349 -11.72 -27.31 -10.66
C ARG A 349 -12.97 -26.42 -10.72
N ARG A 350 -14.04 -26.78 -10.01
CA ARG A 350 -15.30 -26.01 -10.05
C ARG A 350 -15.42 -24.99 -8.92
N ALA A 351 -15.22 -25.41 -7.68
CA ALA A 351 -15.41 -24.54 -6.52
C ALA A 351 -14.18 -23.62 -6.32
N VAL A 352 -12.95 -24.16 -6.25
CA VAL A 352 -11.78 -23.37 -5.96
C VAL A 352 -11.37 -22.50 -7.16
N MET A 353 -11.20 -23.11 -8.33
CA MET A 353 -10.71 -22.38 -9.50
C MET A 353 -11.79 -21.47 -10.10
N VAL A 354 -12.96 -22.02 -10.51
CA VAL A 354 -13.99 -21.19 -11.16
C VAL A 354 -14.69 -20.31 -10.14
N GLY A 355 -15.17 -20.88 -9.03
CA GLY A 355 -15.85 -20.12 -7.98
C GLY A 355 -14.94 -19.07 -7.33
N GLY A 356 -13.70 -19.45 -7.00
CA GLY A 356 -12.69 -18.51 -6.47
C GLY A 356 -12.36 -17.38 -7.46
N SER A 357 -12.18 -17.71 -8.75
CA SER A 357 -11.92 -16.66 -9.76
C SER A 357 -13.10 -15.71 -9.94
N LEU A 358 -14.34 -16.20 -9.91
CA LEU A 358 -15.52 -15.33 -10.00
C LEU A 358 -15.67 -14.44 -8.76
N LEU A 359 -15.36 -14.96 -7.58
CA LEU A 359 -15.33 -14.19 -6.34
C LEU A 359 -14.28 -13.08 -6.40
N ILE A 360 -13.04 -13.42 -6.81
CA ILE A 360 -11.98 -12.44 -7.00
C ILE A 360 -12.39 -11.37 -8.02
N ALA A 361 -12.96 -11.79 -9.16
CA ALA A 361 -13.40 -10.85 -10.19
C ALA A 361 -14.52 -9.92 -9.68
N ALA A 362 -15.43 -10.42 -8.84
CA ALA A 362 -16.48 -9.60 -8.23
C ALA A 362 -15.92 -8.57 -7.24
N LEU A 363 -15.03 -8.99 -6.33
CA LEU A 363 -14.38 -8.09 -5.37
C LEU A 363 -13.54 -7.03 -6.06
N ALA A 364 -12.69 -7.43 -7.00
CA ALA A 364 -11.87 -6.50 -7.77
C ALA A 364 -12.72 -5.61 -8.68
N GLY A 365 -13.87 -6.08 -9.16
CA GLY A 365 -14.85 -5.29 -9.92
C GLY A 365 -15.48 -4.18 -9.09
N VAL A 366 -15.81 -4.45 -7.83
CA VAL A 366 -16.25 -3.41 -6.89
C VAL A 366 -15.15 -2.38 -6.68
N TRP A 367 -13.93 -2.82 -6.43
CA TRP A 367 -12.75 -1.94 -6.31
C TRP A 367 -12.56 -1.06 -7.55
N LEU A 368 -12.67 -1.65 -8.74
CA LEU A 368 -12.57 -0.88 -9.99
C LEU A 368 -13.61 0.23 -10.06
N ILE A 369 -14.86 -0.08 -9.70
CA ILE A 369 -15.95 0.91 -9.66
C ILE A 369 -15.62 2.01 -8.63
N GLU A 370 -15.20 1.64 -7.43
CA GLU A 370 -14.83 2.59 -6.38
C GLU A 370 -13.75 3.58 -6.85
N ARG A 371 -12.70 3.08 -7.52
CA ARG A 371 -11.58 3.90 -7.98
C ARG A 371 -11.92 4.76 -9.20
N VAL A 372 -12.70 4.21 -10.14
CA VAL A 372 -13.09 4.95 -11.36
C VAL A 372 -14.10 6.06 -11.04
N PHE A 373 -15.06 5.81 -10.15
CA PHE A 373 -16.13 6.76 -9.85
C PHE A 373 -15.93 7.54 -8.54
N VAL A 374 -14.84 7.28 -7.80
CA VAL A 374 -14.53 7.91 -6.51
C VAL A 374 -15.68 7.73 -5.51
N VAL A 375 -16.21 6.52 -5.43
CA VAL A 375 -17.28 6.13 -4.51
C VAL A 375 -16.79 5.02 -3.58
N LYS A 376 -17.37 4.89 -2.38
CA LYS A 376 -17.09 3.79 -1.45
C LYS A 376 -18.33 2.89 -1.40
N LEU A 377 -18.16 1.63 -1.80
CA LEU A 377 -19.20 0.61 -1.79
C LEU A 377 -18.98 -0.42 -0.68
N ILE A 378 -17.74 -0.80 -0.46
CA ILE A 378 -17.32 -1.75 0.57
C ILE A 378 -16.11 -1.14 1.30
N GLY A 379 -16.20 -1.02 2.64
CA GLY A 379 -15.11 -0.42 3.43
C GLY A 379 -13.94 -1.39 3.63
N PHE A 380 -13.05 -1.47 2.65
CA PHE A 380 -11.76 -2.17 2.79
C PHE A 380 -10.63 -1.16 2.91
#